data_db7795d13c16093331249fb68e5e46d7
#
_entry.id   db7795d13c16093331249fb68e5e46d7
#
_cell.length_a   1.000
_cell.length_b   1.000
_cell.length_c   1.000
_cell.angle_alpha   90.00
_cell.angle_beta   90.00
_cell.angle_gamma   90.00
#
_symmetry.space_group_name_H-M   'P 1'
#
loop_
_entity.id
_entity.type
_entity.pdbx_description
1 polymer ?
#
loop_
_entity_poly.entity_id
_entity_poly.type
_entity_poly.pdbx_seq_one_letter_code
_entity_poly.pdbx_strand_id
1 'polypeptide(L)'
;EDDIIVVGAGMAGICTAAAAAEKGASVTLFSASSQPISRGGSNFSAYNKVVEEYGIDRLDPVDFFYHEERAASFTIDQKMWMRGYNNSEEAMNWCIDIVRSKDVEVFLESDNRLDNGPDYAIGFGAKGDDTASASTGQQNAVEAMEAYALEQGATIIYDTVAKQLVRDEETGRVTAVVAQKADGSYVKFVGHKGIVLATGDFSANKEMIAKYCPQILPIVGLEDAETDYNRGFALTGL
;
A
#
# COMPACT_ATOMS: atom_id res chain seq x y z
N GLU A 1 -19.13 -8.20 -11.61
CA GLU A 1 -19.77 -7.14 -10.81
C GLU A 1 -19.68 -7.49 -9.35
N ASP A 2 -19.27 -6.56 -8.50
CA ASP A 2 -19.09 -6.76 -7.07
C ASP A 2 -19.48 -5.50 -6.28
N ASP A 3 -19.53 -5.61 -4.96
CA ASP A 3 -19.71 -4.46 -4.10
C ASP A 3 -18.54 -3.47 -4.25
N ILE A 4 -17.30 -4.01 -4.20
CA ILE A 4 -16.08 -3.22 -4.25
C ILE A 4 -15.12 -3.79 -5.30
N ILE A 5 -14.59 -2.89 -6.12
CA ILE A 5 -13.49 -3.19 -7.04
C ILE A 5 -12.22 -2.52 -6.51
N VAL A 6 -11.15 -3.29 -6.40
CA VAL A 6 -9.82 -2.79 -5.98
C VAL A 6 -8.85 -2.90 -7.15
N VAL A 7 -8.13 -1.83 -7.44
CA VAL A 7 -7.16 -1.78 -8.53
C VAL A 7 -5.74 -1.70 -7.96
N GLY A 8 -4.97 -2.76 -8.16
CA GLY A 8 -3.58 -2.88 -7.71
C GLY A 8 -3.41 -3.87 -6.55
N ALA A 9 -2.42 -4.77 -6.68
CA ALA A 9 -2.09 -5.84 -5.73
C ALA A 9 -0.83 -5.54 -4.91
N GLY A 10 -0.62 -4.27 -4.57
CA GLY A 10 0.31 -3.87 -3.52
C GLY A 10 -0.29 -4.06 -2.13
N MET A 11 0.47 -3.80 -1.08
CA MET A 11 0.00 -3.92 0.31
C MET A 11 -1.32 -3.17 0.54
N ALA A 12 -1.45 -1.94 0.04
CA ALA A 12 -2.67 -1.14 0.20
C ALA A 12 -3.90 -1.80 -0.45
N GLY A 13 -3.74 -2.35 -1.66
CA GLY A 13 -4.85 -3.02 -2.35
C GLY A 13 -5.22 -4.35 -1.72
N ILE A 14 -4.24 -5.17 -1.39
CA ILE A 14 -4.48 -6.47 -0.74
C ILE A 14 -5.13 -6.27 0.63
N CYS A 15 -4.63 -5.37 1.48
CA CYS A 15 -5.26 -5.06 2.76
C CYS A 15 -6.69 -4.51 2.59
N THR A 16 -6.92 -3.70 1.56
CA THR A 16 -8.28 -3.20 1.26
C THR A 16 -9.22 -4.35 0.90
N ALA A 17 -8.78 -5.26 0.03
CA ALA A 17 -9.58 -6.42 -0.38
C ALA A 17 -9.86 -7.35 0.81
N ALA A 18 -8.84 -7.61 1.64
CA ALA A 18 -8.96 -8.42 2.84
C ALA A 18 -9.98 -7.83 3.82
N ALA A 19 -9.83 -6.55 4.17
CA ALA A 19 -10.71 -5.89 5.12
C ALA A 19 -12.16 -5.76 4.63
N ALA A 20 -12.35 -5.54 3.34
CA ALA A 20 -13.69 -5.46 2.76
C ALA A 20 -14.38 -6.82 2.72
N ALA A 21 -13.67 -7.88 2.31
CA ALA A 21 -14.19 -9.24 2.28
C ALA A 21 -14.50 -9.76 3.70
N GLU A 22 -13.62 -9.51 4.68
CA GLU A 22 -13.85 -9.82 6.10
C GLU A 22 -15.15 -9.21 6.63
N LYS A 23 -15.52 -8.03 6.14
CA LYS A 23 -16.78 -7.34 6.48
C LYS A 23 -17.99 -7.82 5.65
N GLY A 24 -17.83 -8.86 4.84
CA GLY A 24 -18.89 -9.48 4.06
C GLY A 24 -19.23 -8.79 2.75
N ALA A 25 -18.39 -7.89 2.24
CA ALA A 25 -18.56 -7.35 0.90
C ALA A 25 -18.08 -8.35 -0.15
N SER A 26 -18.76 -8.42 -1.31
CA SER A 26 -18.17 -9.04 -2.49
C SER A 26 -17.06 -8.15 -3.05
N VAL A 27 -15.88 -8.72 -3.27
CA VAL A 27 -14.68 -7.96 -3.67
C VAL A 27 -13.97 -8.63 -4.82
N THR A 28 -13.72 -7.88 -5.88
CA THR A 28 -12.74 -8.23 -6.89
C THR A 28 -11.59 -7.23 -6.86
N LEU A 29 -10.37 -7.76 -6.65
CA LEU A 29 -9.12 -7.05 -6.87
C LEU A 29 -8.52 -7.50 -8.19
N PHE A 30 -8.02 -6.56 -8.99
CA PHE A 30 -7.21 -6.90 -10.16
C PHE A 30 -5.95 -6.04 -10.24
N SER A 31 -4.90 -6.59 -10.85
CA SER A 31 -3.59 -5.94 -10.94
C SER A 31 -2.90 -6.21 -12.28
N ALA A 32 -2.07 -5.25 -12.68
CA ALA A 32 -1.17 -5.39 -13.82
C ALA A 32 -0.01 -6.37 -13.55
N SER A 33 0.29 -6.63 -12.30
CA SER A 33 1.30 -7.60 -11.88
C SER A 33 0.83 -9.03 -12.06
N SER A 34 1.77 -9.97 -12.10
CA SER A 34 1.51 -11.42 -12.14
C SER A 34 1.40 -12.08 -10.76
N GLN A 35 1.62 -11.30 -9.71
CA GLN A 35 1.58 -11.74 -8.31
C GLN A 35 1.40 -10.54 -7.39
N PRO A 36 1.13 -10.73 -6.08
CA PRO A 36 1.13 -9.63 -5.14
C PRO A 36 2.54 -9.02 -5.05
N ILE A 37 2.62 -7.71 -4.92
CA ILE A 37 3.90 -7.01 -4.97
C ILE A 37 4.14 -6.19 -3.72
N SER A 38 5.32 -6.38 -3.15
CA SER A 38 5.87 -5.49 -2.15
C SER A 38 7.01 -4.65 -2.71
N ARG A 39 7.07 -3.39 -2.30
CA ARG A 39 8.22 -2.51 -2.61
C ARG A 39 9.34 -2.63 -1.58
N GLY A 40 9.11 -3.37 -0.50
CA GLY A 40 9.99 -3.37 0.66
C GLY A 40 9.85 -2.08 1.48
N GLY A 41 10.69 -1.95 2.48
CA GLY A 41 10.75 -0.79 3.35
C GLY A 41 10.14 -1.03 4.72
N SER A 42 10.34 -0.06 5.58
CA SER A 42 9.90 -0.08 6.97
C SER A 42 8.41 0.22 7.08
N ASN A 43 7.77 -0.37 8.08
CA ASN A 43 6.36 -0.17 8.33
C ASN A 43 6.18 0.62 9.63
N PHE A 44 5.40 1.68 9.56
CA PHE A 44 5.19 2.59 10.68
C PHE A 44 3.74 2.64 11.12
N SER A 45 3.54 2.77 12.41
CA SER A 45 2.29 3.18 13.03
C SER A 45 2.61 4.05 14.25
N ALA A 46 1.64 4.79 14.72
CA ALA A 46 1.82 5.62 15.92
C ALA A 46 2.22 4.77 17.15
N TYR A 47 1.72 3.57 17.20
CA TYR A 47 2.05 2.52 18.16
C TYR A 47 1.56 1.17 17.64
N ASN A 48 2.11 0.07 18.12
CA ASN A 48 1.63 -1.27 17.81
C ASN A 48 2.13 -2.28 18.84
N LYS A 49 1.55 -3.48 18.82
CA LYS A 49 1.86 -4.55 19.77
C LYS A 49 3.33 -5.02 19.72
N VAL A 50 4.01 -4.90 18.59
CA VAL A 50 5.43 -5.27 18.48
C VAL A 50 6.29 -4.27 19.23
N VAL A 51 6.04 -2.97 19.05
CA VAL A 51 6.72 -1.90 19.78
C VAL A 51 6.50 -2.08 21.30
N GLU A 52 5.28 -2.44 21.70
CA GLU A 52 4.94 -2.75 23.09
C GLU A 52 5.69 -3.99 23.63
N GLU A 53 5.77 -5.06 22.86
CA GLU A 53 6.50 -6.30 23.20
C GLU A 53 8.00 -6.05 23.45
N TYR A 54 8.58 -5.06 22.77
CA TYR A 54 9.97 -4.62 22.99
C TYR A 54 10.13 -3.63 24.14
N GLY A 55 9.05 -3.30 24.85
CA GLY A 55 9.09 -2.41 26.03
C GLY A 55 9.33 -0.94 25.69
N ILE A 56 8.99 -0.52 24.48
CA ILE A 56 9.12 0.87 24.04
C ILE A 56 7.84 1.63 24.42
N ASP A 57 8.00 2.71 25.15
CA ASP A 57 6.88 3.55 25.56
C ASP A 57 6.26 4.30 24.37
N ARG A 58 4.96 4.55 24.46
CA ARG A 58 4.24 5.38 23.50
C ARG A 58 4.79 6.80 23.50
N LEU A 59 5.14 7.31 22.32
CA LEU A 59 5.54 8.71 22.18
C LEU A 59 4.38 9.66 22.45
N ASP A 60 4.72 10.83 23.00
CA ASP A 60 3.78 11.95 23.03
C ASP A 60 3.36 12.31 21.59
N PRO A 61 2.06 12.46 21.32
CA PRO A 61 1.56 12.76 19.98
C PRO A 61 2.14 14.05 19.39
N VAL A 62 2.43 15.03 20.23
CA VAL A 62 2.98 16.32 19.78
C VAL A 62 4.43 16.17 19.36
N ASP A 63 5.23 15.43 20.15
CA ASP A 63 6.62 15.13 19.83
C ASP A 63 6.72 14.29 18.54
N PHE A 64 5.85 13.28 18.41
CA PHE A 64 5.81 12.44 17.21
C PHE A 64 5.44 13.27 15.96
N PHE A 65 4.42 14.12 16.04
CA PHE A 65 4.03 15.01 14.94
C PHE A 65 5.17 15.96 14.56
N TYR A 66 5.86 16.52 15.57
CA TYR A 66 6.98 17.43 15.32
C TYR A 66 8.16 16.76 14.59
N HIS A 67 8.45 15.50 14.93
CA HIS A 67 9.46 14.71 14.21
C HIS A 67 9.07 14.49 12.75
N GLU A 68 7.82 14.13 12.49
CA GLU A 68 7.28 13.92 11.15
C GLU A 68 7.29 15.22 10.32
N GLU A 69 6.87 16.35 10.93
CA GLU A 69 6.92 17.66 10.29
C GLU A 69 8.34 18.03 9.85
N ARG A 70 9.32 17.78 10.70
CA ARG A 70 10.74 18.03 10.36
C ARG A 70 11.21 17.12 9.22
N ALA A 71 10.90 15.82 9.29
CA ALA A 71 11.25 14.86 8.26
C ALA A 71 10.63 15.22 6.89
N ALA A 72 9.41 15.74 6.90
CA ALA A 72 8.69 16.19 5.72
C ALA A 72 8.99 17.66 5.32
N SER A 73 10.03 18.28 5.88
CA SER A 73 10.38 19.69 5.61
C SER A 73 9.23 20.67 5.85
N PHE A 74 8.42 20.42 6.87
CA PHE A 74 7.26 21.23 7.27
C PHE A 74 6.18 21.37 6.18
N THR A 75 5.93 20.28 5.44
CA THR A 75 4.94 20.25 4.34
C THR A 75 3.79 19.27 4.58
N ILE A 76 3.58 18.81 5.82
CA ILE A 76 2.54 17.84 6.16
C ILE A 76 1.14 18.49 6.14
N ASP A 77 0.17 17.80 5.54
CA ASP A 77 -1.24 18.06 5.81
C ASP A 77 -1.60 17.48 7.19
N GLN A 78 -1.73 18.35 8.17
CA GLN A 78 -1.99 17.96 9.55
C GLN A 78 -3.27 17.12 9.71
N LYS A 79 -4.31 17.37 8.93
CA LYS A 79 -5.57 16.61 9.03
C LYS A 79 -5.38 15.17 8.53
N MET A 80 -4.66 15.01 7.43
CA MET A 80 -4.32 13.68 6.91
C MET A 80 -3.41 12.94 7.88
N TRP A 81 -2.40 13.61 8.42
CA TRP A 81 -1.48 13.03 9.39
C TRP A 81 -2.21 12.55 10.65
N MET A 82 -3.05 13.40 11.25
CA MET A 82 -3.83 13.04 12.43
C MET A 82 -4.78 11.88 12.16
N ARG A 83 -5.32 11.77 10.96
CA ARG A 83 -6.14 10.60 10.58
C ARG A 83 -5.29 9.33 10.54
N GLY A 84 -4.10 9.41 9.96
CA GLY A 84 -3.13 8.30 9.97
C GLY A 84 -2.76 7.92 11.40
N TYR A 85 -2.33 8.89 12.20
CA TYR A 85 -1.97 8.69 13.59
C TYR A 85 -3.06 7.96 14.39
N ASN A 86 -4.29 8.48 14.36
CA ASN A 86 -5.40 7.96 15.15
C ASN A 86 -5.87 6.55 14.76
N ASN A 87 -5.61 6.11 13.52
CA ASN A 87 -6.09 4.81 13.02
C ASN A 87 -4.95 3.81 12.76
N SER A 88 -3.69 4.25 12.79
CA SER A 88 -2.56 3.41 12.41
C SER A 88 -2.32 2.24 13.36
N GLU A 89 -2.55 2.43 14.66
CA GLU A 89 -2.37 1.38 15.66
C GLU A 89 -3.35 0.22 15.43
N GLU A 90 -4.63 0.51 15.27
CA GLU A 90 -5.65 -0.51 14.99
C GLU A 90 -5.35 -1.24 13.68
N ALA A 91 -5.07 -0.49 12.62
CA ALA A 91 -4.79 -1.06 11.31
C ALA A 91 -3.51 -1.91 11.32
N MET A 92 -2.45 -1.45 11.98
CA MET A 92 -1.20 -2.20 12.08
C MET A 92 -1.36 -3.46 12.92
N ASN A 93 -2.03 -3.37 14.06
CA ASN A 93 -2.27 -4.53 14.92
C ASN A 93 -3.14 -5.60 14.22
N TRP A 94 -4.15 -5.19 13.44
CA TRP A 94 -4.92 -6.08 12.59
C TRP A 94 -4.03 -6.80 11.56
N CYS A 95 -3.16 -6.06 10.86
CA CYS A 95 -2.21 -6.64 9.91
C CYS A 95 -1.24 -7.62 10.59
N ILE A 96 -0.65 -7.23 11.75
CA ILE A 96 0.28 -8.07 12.52
C ILE A 96 -0.39 -9.40 12.91
N ASP A 97 -1.64 -9.38 13.38
CA ASP A 97 -2.34 -10.61 13.77
C ASP A 97 -2.53 -11.56 12.59
N ILE A 98 -2.90 -11.03 11.43
CA ILE A 98 -3.08 -11.83 10.22
C ILE A 98 -1.76 -12.43 9.75
N VAL A 99 -0.71 -11.62 9.60
CA VAL A 99 0.56 -12.12 9.07
C VAL A 99 1.21 -13.12 10.02
N ARG A 100 1.12 -12.91 11.33
CA ARG A 100 1.56 -13.89 12.34
C ARG A 100 0.78 -15.21 12.27
N SER A 101 -0.51 -15.17 11.95
CA SER A 101 -1.33 -16.38 11.75
C SER A 101 -0.91 -17.20 10.53
N LYS A 102 -0.13 -16.61 9.65
CA LYS A 102 0.41 -17.22 8.41
C LYS A 102 1.92 -17.50 8.51
N ASP A 103 2.43 -17.66 9.73
CA ASP A 103 3.85 -17.95 9.99
C ASP A 103 4.83 -16.88 9.48
N VAL A 104 4.38 -15.64 9.34
CA VAL A 104 5.25 -14.49 9.09
C VAL A 104 5.70 -13.92 10.43
N GLU A 105 7.02 -13.79 10.61
CA GLU A 105 7.58 -13.12 11.78
C GLU A 105 7.49 -11.62 11.65
N VAL A 106 7.22 -10.94 12.76
CA VAL A 106 7.17 -9.47 12.83
C VAL A 106 8.12 -9.03 13.94
N PHE A 107 9.06 -8.19 13.59
CA PHE A 107 10.13 -7.73 14.49
C PHE A 107 10.30 -6.22 14.44
N LEU A 108 10.94 -5.68 15.49
CA LEU A 108 11.33 -4.28 15.52
C LEU A 108 12.60 -4.08 14.67
N GLU A 109 12.59 -3.13 13.77
CA GLU A 109 13.78 -2.76 13.00
C GLU A 109 14.73 -1.90 13.84
N SER A 110 16.01 -2.31 13.91
CA SER A 110 16.97 -1.70 14.84
C SER A 110 17.65 -0.42 14.35
N ASP A 111 17.48 -0.04 13.09
CA ASP A 111 18.28 1.03 12.47
C ASP A 111 17.45 2.21 11.91
N ASN A 112 16.15 2.24 12.15
CA ASN A 112 15.24 3.29 11.67
C ASN A 112 14.88 4.27 12.79
N ARG A 113 15.87 4.98 13.29
CA ARG A 113 15.69 5.97 14.34
C ARG A 113 15.32 7.33 13.75
N LEU A 114 14.23 7.88 14.24
CA LEU A 114 13.90 9.27 14.02
C LEU A 114 14.79 10.13 14.97
N ASP A 115 15.78 10.84 14.44
CA ASP A 115 16.59 11.84 15.17
C ASP A 115 17.10 11.38 16.55
N ASN A 116 17.68 10.16 16.67
CA ASN A 116 18.11 9.55 17.93
C ASN A 116 16.97 9.15 18.90
N GLY A 117 15.74 9.12 18.44
CA GLY A 117 14.61 8.55 19.16
C GLY A 117 14.62 7.02 19.18
N PRO A 118 13.67 6.39 19.84
CA PRO A 118 13.50 4.94 19.81
C PRO A 118 13.07 4.46 18.41
N ASP A 119 13.38 3.21 18.10
CA ASP A 119 12.94 2.57 16.88
C ASP A 119 11.43 2.26 16.96
N TYR A 120 10.67 2.69 15.97
CA TYR A 120 9.22 2.44 15.86
C TYR A 120 8.86 1.64 14.63
N ALA A 121 9.81 1.49 13.70
CA ALA A 121 9.59 0.74 12.50
C ALA A 121 9.57 -0.76 12.78
N ILE A 122 8.66 -1.45 12.13
CA ILE A 122 8.59 -2.90 12.16
C ILE A 122 8.87 -3.48 10.78
N GLY A 123 9.54 -4.62 10.77
CA GLY A 123 9.81 -5.43 9.60
C GLY A 123 9.06 -6.75 9.65
N PHE A 124 8.98 -7.40 8.51
CA PHE A 124 8.41 -8.73 8.35
C PHE A 124 9.46 -9.71 7.82
N GLY A 125 9.36 -10.97 8.18
CA GLY A 125 10.28 -12.01 7.72
C GLY A 125 9.63 -13.37 7.66
N ALA A 126 10.31 -14.33 7.02
CA ALA A 126 9.94 -15.71 7.17
C ALA A 126 10.30 -16.18 8.59
N LYS A 127 9.45 -17.00 9.19
CA LYS A 127 9.67 -17.51 10.55
C LYS A 127 10.99 -18.28 10.63
N GLY A 128 11.86 -17.86 11.54
CA GLY A 128 13.17 -18.46 11.73
C GLY A 128 14.25 -18.03 10.73
N ASP A 129 14.00 -16.97 9.96
CA ASP A 129 15.00 -16.37 9.08
C ASP A 129 15.70 -15.21 9.80
N ASP A 130 16.82 -15.49 10.44
CA ASP A 130 17.65 -14.51 11.15
C ASP A 130 18.30 -13.47 10.20
N THR A 131 18.15 -13.65 8.89
CA THR A 131 18.67 -12.75 7.86
C THR A 131 17.61 -11.86 7.25
N ALA A 132 16.36 -11.98 7.70
CA ALA A 132 15.25 -11.17 7.21
C ALA A 132 15.54 -9.68 7.43
N SER A 133 15.42 -8.92 6.36
CA SER A 133 15.52 -7.47 6.41
C SER A 133 14.18 -6.85 5.98
N ALA A 134 13.94 -5.63 6.37
CA ALA A 134 12.76 -4.88 5.96
C ALA A 134 12.51 -4.90 4.44
N SER A 135 13.58 -4.95 3.67
CA SER A 135 13.51 -4.94 2.20
C SER A 135 13.14 -6.29 1.59
N THR A 136 13.46 -7.40 2.26
CA THR A 136 13.20 -8.77 1.74
C THR A 136 11.97 -9.41 2.36
N GLY A 137 11.66 -9.11 3.59
CA GLY A 137 10.57 -9.71 4.34
C GLY A 137 9.17 -9.18 3.99
N GLN A 138 9.08 -7.99 3.42
CA GLN A 138 7.78 -7.37 3.09
C GLN A 138 6.96 -8.20 2.10
N GLN A 139 7.60 -8.95 1.21
CA GLN A 139 6.92 -9.84 0.27
C GLN A 139 6.15 -10.94 1.01
N ASN A 140 6.74 -11.51 2.08
CA ASN A 140 6.05 -12.51 2.91
C ASN A 140 4.76 -11.94 3.53
N ALA A 141 4.80 -10.69 3.97
CA ALA A 141 3.63 -10.04 4.56
C ALA A 141 2.52 -9.82 3.53
N VAL A 142 2.83 -9.36 2.32
CA VAL A 142 1.81 -9.14 1.29
C VAL A 142 1.20 -10.46 0.80
N GLU A 143 1.99 -11.53 0.70
CA GLU A 143 1.52 -12.87 0.35
C GLU A 143 0.62 -13.46 1.46
N ALA A 144 0.99 -13.26 2.72
CA ALA A 144 0.16 -13.66 3.85
C ALA A 144 -1.20 -12.92 3.88
N MET A 145 -1.17 -11.63 3.61
CA MET A 145 -2.39 -10.82 3.49
C MET A 145 -3.25 -11.22 2.28
N GLU A 146 -2.63 -11.60 1.15
CA GLU A 146 -3.34 -12.15 -0.01
C GLU A 146 -4.06 -13.45 0.34
N ALA A 147 -3.33 -14.39 0.97
CA ALA A 147 -3.90 -15.66 1.39
C ALA A 147 -5.13 -15.43 2.31
N TYR A 148 -5.01 -14.48 3.23
CA TYR A 148 -6.14 -14.10 4.08
C TYR A 148 -7.30 -13.50 3.30
N ALA A 149 -7.04 -12.59 2.35
CA ALA A 149 -8.09 -11.99 1.51
C ALA A 149 -8.88 -13.06 0.73
N LEU A 150 -8.16 -14.05 0.17
CA LEU A 150 -8.77 -15.19 -0.53
C LEU A 150 -9.61 -16.06 0.41
N GLU A 151 -9.15 -16.32 1.62
CA GLU A 151 -9.90 -17.06 2.65
C GLU A 151 -11.19 -16.34 3.07
N GLN A 152 -11.17 -15.00 3.06
CA GLN A 152 -12.37 -14.19 3.32
C GLN A 152 -13.32 -14.10 2.10
N GLY A 153 -12.95 -14.70 0.97
CA GLY A 153 -13.79 -14.76 -0.24
C GLY A 153 -13.55 -13.66 -1.25
N ALA A 154 -12.46 -12.90 -1.15
CA ALA A 154 -12.06 -11.98 -2.21
C ALA A 154 -11.64 -12.73 -3.48
N THR A 155 -11.95 -12.17 -4.64
CA THR A 155 -11.42 -12.62 -5.94
C THR A 155 -10.22 -11.75 -6.32
N ILE A 156 -9.10 -12.39 -6.70
CA ILE A 156 -7.89 -11.68 -7.12
C ILE A 156 -7.53 -12.11 -8.55
N ILE A 157 -7.32 -11.13 -9.44
CA ILE A 157 -7.04 -11.33 -10.85
C ILE A 157 -5.76 -10.57 -11.23
N TYR A 158 -4.76 -11.32 -11.69
CA TYR A 158 -3.48 -10.78 -12.13
C TYR A 158 -3.43 -10.55 -13.64
N ASP A 159 -2.31 -10.02 -14.13
CA ASP A 159 -2.04 -9.77 -15.55
C ASP A 159 -3.17 -8.98 -16.25
N THR A 160 -3.76 -8.05 -15.51
CA THR A 160 -4.92 -7.27 -15.96
C THR A 160 -4.67 -5.78 -15.68
N VAL A 161 -4.52 -5.00 -16.74
CA VAL A 161 -4.09 -3.59 -16.69
C VAL A 161 -5.31 -2.68 -16.74
N ALA A 162 -5.50 -1.84 -15.72
CA ALA A 162 -6.52 -0.79 -15.74
C ALA A 162 -6.23 0.22 -16.86
N LYS A 163 -7.25 0.58 -17.64
CA LYS A 163 -7.11 1.48 -18.78
C LYS A 163 -7.97 2.72 -18.67
N GLN A 164 -9.17 2.60 -18.11
CA GLN A 164 -10.11 3.70 -18.08
C GLN A 164 -11.09 3.57 -16.89
N LEU A 165 -11.33 4.67 -16.22
CA LEU A 165 -12.43 4.79 -15.28
C LEU A 165 -13.73 5.13 -16.02
N VAL A 166 -14.82 4.51 -15.63
CA VAL A 166 -16.15 4.78 -16.16
C VAL A 166 -16.90 5.63 -15.16
N ARG A 167 -17.27 6.82 -15.59
CA ARG A 167 -17.99 7.78 -14.80
C ARG A 167 -19.46 7.82 -15.20
N ASP A 168 -20.31 7.82 -14.22
CA ASP A 168 -21.74 8.07 -14.40
C ASP A 168 -21.95 9.56 -14.75
N GLU A 169 -22.65 9.85 -15.83
CA GLU A 169 -22.81 11.22 -16.35
C GLU A 169 -23.71 12.08 -15.48
N GLU A 170 -24.69 11.49 -14.81
CA GLU A 170 -25.64 12.23 -13.98
C GLU A 170 -25.07 12.56 -12.60
N THR A 171 -24.46 11.56 -11.95
CA THR A 171 -23.95 11.68 -10.58
C THR A 171 -22.50 12.11 -10.52
N GLY A 172 -21.76 11.96 -11.61
CA GLY A 172 -20.30 12.15 -11.66
C GLY A 172 -19.50 11.10 -10.92
N ARG A 173 -20.15 10.04 -10.39
CA ARG A 173 -19.50 8.97 -9.64
C ARG A 173 -18.78 8.00 -10.58
N VAL A 174 -17.60 7.54 -10.17
CA VAL A 174 -16.92 6.43 -10.85
C VAL A 174 -17.58 5.13 -10.42
N THR A 175 -18.14 4.38 -11.37
CA THR A 175 -18.91 3.16 -11.14
C THR A 175 -18.26 1.90 -11.69
N ALA A 176 -17.30 2.05 -12.61
CA ALA A 176 -16.60 0.91 -13.18
C ALA A 176 -15.17 1.26 -13.61
N VAL A 177 -14.38 0.20 -13.87
CA VAL A 177 -13.06 0.28 -14.48
C VAL A 177 -13.02 -0.63 -15.68
N VAL A 178 -12.57 -0.12 -16.82
CA VAL A 178 -12.21 -0.94 -17.99
C VAL A 178 -10.75 -1.33 -17.86
N ALA A 179 -10.47 -2.62 -17.99
CA ALA A 179 -9.14 -3.18 -17.93
C ALA A 179 -8.85 -4.07 -19.14
N GLN A 180 -7.57 -4.22 -19.46
CA GLN A 180 -7.09 -5.08 -20.54
C GLN A 180 -6.37 -6.28 -19.94
N LYS A 181 -6.77 -7.47 -20.34
CA LYS A 181 -6.13 -8.75 -19.98
C LYS A 181 -4.88 -9.01 -20.81
N ALA A 182 -4.07 -9.98 -20.39
CA ALA A 182 -2.84 -10.39 -21.07
C ALA A 182 -3.09 -10.84 -22.54
N ASP A 183 -4.26 -11.41 -22.86
CA ASP A 183 -4.65 -11.82 -24.22
C ASP A 183 -5.10 -10.65 -25.11
N GLY A 184 -5.06 -9.42 -24.59
CA GLY A 184 -5.47 -8.21 -25.29
C GLY A 184 -6.98 -7.91 -25.21
N SER A 185 -7.79 -8.81 -24.69
CA SER A 185 -9.23 -8.59 -24.52
C SER A 185 -9.51 -7.57 -23.40
N TYR A 186 -10.67 -6.91 -23.50
CA TYR A 186 -11.10 -5.94 -22.49
C TYR A 186 -12.20 -6.52 -21.62
N VAL A 187 -12.15 -6.12 -20.34
CA VAL A 187 -13.15 -6.45 -19.34
C VAL A 187 -13.57 -5.18 -18.59
N LYS A 188 -14.85 -5.08 -18.23
CA LYS A 188 -15.38 -4.00 -17.42
C LYS A 188 -15.72 -4.55 -16.04
N PHE A 189 -15.06 -4.03 -15.01
CA PHE A 189 -15.35 -4.31 -13.61
C PHE A 189 -16.30 -3.24 -13.06
N VAL A 190 -17.43 -3.64 -12.52
CA VAL A 190 -18.44 -2.73 -11.95
C VAL A 190 -18.42 -2.85 -10.44
N GLY A 191 -18.25 -1.72 -9.75
CA GLY A 191 -18.26 -1.63 -8.28
C GLY A 191 -19.52 -0.91 -7.77
N HIS A 192 -20.46 -1.65 -7.21
CA HIS A 192 -21.75 -1.10 -6.77
C HIS A 192 -21.60 -0.13 -5.58
N LYS A 193 -20.71 -0.45 -4.64
CA LYS A 193 -20.44 0.39 -3.47
C LYS A 193 -19.25 1.33 -3.69
N GLY A 194 -18.23 0.91 -4.46
CA GLY A 194 -17.09 1.76 -4.73
C GLY A 194 -15.97 1.10 -5.51
N ILE A 195 -15.04 1.96 -5.93
CA ILE A 195 -13.80 1.57 -6.57
C ILE A 195 -12.65 2.16 -5.77
N VAL A 196 -11.69 1.33 -5.40
CA VAL A 196 -10.49 1.73 -4.67
C VAL A 196 -9.29 1.66 -5.61
N LEU A 197 -8.63 2.78 -5.84
CA LEU A 197 -7.38 2.84 -6.58
C LEU A 197 -6.20 2.69 -5.63
N ALA A 198 -5.56 1.54 -5.65
CA ALA A 198 -4.36 1.22 -4.89
C ALA A 198 -3.16 1.00 -5.82
N THR A 199 -3.06 1.83 -6.85
CA THR A 199 -2.16 1.68 -8.00
C THR A 199 -0.75 2.22 -7.75
N GLY A 200 -0.45 2.65 -6.53
CA GLY A 200 0.85 3.19 -6.14
C GLY A 200 1.01 4.66 -6.49
N ASP A 201 2.26 5.11 -6.52
CA ASP A 201 2.61 6.48 -6.87
C ASP A 201 2.76 6.68 -8.40
N PHE A 202 2.99 7.91 -8.80
CA PHE A 202 3.15 8.28 -10.22
C PHE A 202 4.61 8.50 -10.65
N SER A 203 5.58 7.99 -9.89
CA SER A 203 7.02 8.21 -10.14
C SER A 203 7.50 7.70 -11.51
N ALA A 204 6.83 6.70 -12.09
CA ALA A 204 7.13 6.21 -13.41
C ALA A 204 6.28 6.87 -14.54
N ASN A 205 5.39 7.82 -14.19
CA ASN A 205 4.59 8.53 -15.17
C ASN A 205 5.19 9.91 -15.46
N LYS A 206 5.95 10.04 -16.55
CA LYS A 206 6.66 11.24 -16.93
C LYS A 206 5.75 12.47 -17.13
N GLU A 207 4.58 12.27 -17.70
CA GLU A 207 3.64 13.37 -17.93
C GLU A 207 3.13 13.90 -16.59
N MET A 208 2.82 13.00 -15.65
CA MET A 208 2.41 13.42 -14.30
C MET A 208 3.56 14.07 -13.53
N ILE A 209 4.78 13.52 -13.62
CA ILE A 209 5.96 14.14 -13.01
C ILE A 209 6.18 15.55 -13.58
N ALA A 210 6.19 15.70 -14.90
CA ALA A 210 6.38 16.99 -15.53
C ALA A 210 5.29 18.02 -15.13
N LYS A 211 4.08 17.55 -14.89
CA LYS A 211 2.94 18.39 -14.50
C LYS A 211 2.92 18.74 -13.01
N TYR A 212 3.19 17.77 -12.13
CA TYR A 212 2.95 17.92 -10.70
C TYR A 212 4.21 18.09 -9.86
N CYS A 213 5.36 17.61 -10.36
CA CYS A 213 6.65 17.64 -9.67
C CYS A 213 7.81 17.95 -10.61
N PRO A 214 7.75 19.00 -11.45
CA PRO A 214 8.77 19.28 -12.49
C PRO A 214 10.17 19.49 -11.89
N GLN A 215 10.26 19.91 -10.64
CA GLN A 215 11.54 20.16 -9.95
C GLN A 215 12.39 18.91 -9.73
N ILE A 216 11.81 17.71 -9.80
CA ILE A 216 12.58 16.47 -9.61
C ILE A 216 13.15 15.91 -10.91
N LEU A 217 12.68 16.35 -12.08
CA LEU A 217 13.16 15.88 -13.38
C LEU A 217 14.68 15.96 -13.53
N PRO A 218 15.33 17.11 -13.19
CA PRO A 218 16.77 17.21 -13.33
C PRO A 218 17.57 16.40 -12.30
N ILE A 219 16.92 16.02 -11.18
CA ILE A 219 17.59 15.34 -10.07
C ILE A 219 17.67 13.83 -10.30
N VAL A 220 16.61 13.26 -10.84
CA VAL A 220 16.47 11.80 -10.97
C VAL A 220 16.78 11.26 -12.36
N GLY A 221 17.28 12.11 -13.28
CA GLY A 221 17.65 11.68 -14.63
C GLY A 221 16.47 11.10 -15.44
N LEU A 222 15.25 11.49 -15.11
CA LEU A 222 14.03 11.05 -15.80
C LEU A 222 13.98 11.53 -17.27
N GLU A 223 14.92 12.37 -17.68
CA GLU A 223 15.11 12.80 -19.06
C GLU A 223 15.55 11.64 -19.95
N ASP A 224 16.33 10.68 -19.40
CA ASP A 224 16.83 9.50 -20.10
C ASP A 224 16.01 8.26 -19.78
N ALA A 225 14.88 8.19 -20.32
CA ALA A 225 13.77 7.35 -19.97
C ALA A 225 13.84 5.87 -20.35
N GLU A 226 14.99 5.37 -20.60
CA GLU A 226 15.24 3.93 -20.69
C GLU A 226 15.73 3.36 -19.35
N THR A 227 16.03 4.18 -18.36
CA THR A 227 16.30 3.69 -17.02
C THR A 227 15.01 3.19 -16.42
N ASP A 228 15.00 1.91 -16.24
CA ASP A 228 13.95 1.11 -15.63
C ASP A 228 13.67 1.56 -14.18
N TYR A 229 12.99 2.68 -14.02
CA TYR A 229 12.35 3.06 -12.77
C TYR A 229 11.09 2.21 -12.53
N ASN A 230 11.12 0.99 -13.03
CA ASN A 230 10.14 -0.08 -12.81
C ASN A 230 9.98 -0.51 -11.34
N ARG A 231 10.37 0.34 -10.44
CA ARG A 231 9.94 0.22 -9.05
C ARG A 231 8.52 0.76 -8.88
N GLY A 232 8.08 1.52 -9.83
CA GLY A 232 6.84 2.22 -9.73
C GLY A 232 5.78 1.48 -10.48
N PHE A 233 4.78 1.15 -9.80
CA PHE A 233 3.48 0.97 -10.36
C PHE A 233 3.06 2.34 -10.85
N ALA A 234 3.42 2.67 -12.08
CA ALA A 234 2.98 3.91 -12.66
C ALA A 234 1.45 3.91 -12.64
N LEU A 235 0.89 4.86 -11.96
CA LEU A 235 -0.43 5.33 -12.31
C LEU A 235 -0.35 5.77 -13.75
N THR A 236 -0.80 4.93 -14.65
CA THR A 236 -0.93 5.25 -16.05
C THR A 236 -2.11 6.18 -16.23
N GLY A 237 -2.03 7.43 -15.74
CA GLY A 237 -3.03 8.46 -16.02
C GLY A 237 -4.49 8.04 -16.07
N LEU A 238 -4.92 7.24 -15.09
CA LEU A 238 -6.33 6.80 -14.96
C LEU A 238 -7.25 7.95 -14.62
#